data_a958c04dc8731501b84078599c590643
#
_entry.id   a958c04dc8731501b84078599c590643
#
_cell.length_a   1.000
_cell.length_b   1.000
_cell.length_c   1.000
_cell.angle_alpha   90.00
_cell.angle_beta   90.00
_cell.angle_gamma   90.00
#
_symmetry.space_group_name_H-M   'P 1'
#
loop_
_entity.id
_entity.type
_entity.pdbx_description
1 polymer ?
#
loop_
_entity_poly.entity_id
_entity_poly.type
_entity_poly.pdbx_seq_one_letter_code
_entity_poly.pdbx_strand_id
1 'polypeptide(L)'
;MRNAIRQKTVAVFFFLCILIAAQAAEQPAIDTYTYGELVETIARTDAPLITGKYIIFTAAGSARHVGIAFEHENFQSIHSFQRLYRSDDSTETKKSILFYIMQIPEEMRELRYRLVINGLWSTDPLNPDEIFDYSAGMSLSVLKIPYQKEYKTAVENNGRTRFVYQGESGKRIYLAGTFNNWDPFMYNLEEVMPGRYELYLPLPNGVWYYAYFKDGKQIPDTTNREHVYMADGRTASVISVE
;
A
#
# COMPACT_ATOMS: atom_id res chain seq x y z
N MET A 1 -51.84 15.10 -65.02
CA MET A 1 -50.55 15.67 -64.56
C MET A 1 -50.47 15.54 -63.06
N ARG A 2 -49.73 14.59 -62.54
CA ARG A 2 -49.55 14.34 -61.08
C ARG A 2 -48.06 14.44 -60.77
N ASN A 3 -47.66 15.47 -60.04
CA ASN A 3 -46.32 15.67 -59.57
C ASN A 3 -46.10 14.78 -58.33
N ALA A 4 -45.19 13.83 -58.42
CA ALA A 4 -44.72 13.05 -57.30
C ALA A 4 -43.54 13.75 -56.64
N ILE A 5 -43.71 14.26 -55.41
CA ILE A 5 -42.68 14.79 -54.58
C ILE A 5 -41.94 13.64 -53.91
N ARG A 6 -40.66 13.42 -54.25
CA ARG A 6 -39.76 12.49 -53.57
C ARG A 6 -39.28 13.13 -52.29
N GLN A 7 -39.76 12.64 -51.16
CA GLN A 7 -39.16 12.92 -49.87
C GLN A 7 -37.83 12.14 -49.70
N LYS A 8 -36.73 12.85 -49.56
CA LYS A 8 -35.44 12.27 -49.16
C LYS A 8 -35.37 12.22 -47.62
N THR A 9 -35.44 10.99 -47.09
CA THR A 9 -35.21 10.75 -45.68
C THR A 9 -33.72 10.85 -45.42
N VAL A 10 -33.29 11.84 -44.65
CA VAL A 10 -31.92 11.99 -44.15
C VAL A 10 -31.87 11.26 -42.82
N ALA A 11 -31.20 10.08 -42.79
CA ALA A 11 -30.91 9.39 -41.58
C ALA A 11 -29.73 10.02 -40.86
N VAL A 12 -30.01 10.70 -39.74
CA VAL A 12 -28.97 11.24 -38.85
C VAL A 12 -28.54 10.14 -37.93
N PHE A 13 -27.35 9.61 -38.16
CA PHE A 13 -26.67 8.68 -37.22
C PHE A 13 -26.11 9.50 -36.05
N PHE A 14 -26.74 9.41 -34.88
CA PHE A 14 -26.18 9.89 -33.63
C PHE A 14 -25.13 8.87 -33.16
N PHE A 15 -23.85 9.24 -33.34
CA PHE A 15 -22.73 8.51 -32.72
C PHE A 15 -22.66 8.93 -31.25
N LEU A 16 -23.22 8.09 -30.37
CA LEU A 16 -23.10 8.25 -28.93
C LEU A 16 -21.69 7.79 -28.52
N CYS A 17 -20.73 8.71 -28.45
CA CYS A 17 -19.45 8.47 -27.81
C CYS A 17 -19.67 8.29 -26.32
N ILE A 18 -19.73 7.03 -25.85
CA ILE A 18 -19.64 6.71 -24.43
C ILE A 18 -18.18 6.93 -24.04
N LEU A 19 -17.88 8.07 -23.44
CA LEU A 19 -16.64 8.31 -22.71
C LEU A 19 -16.68 7.41 -21.46
N ILE A 20 -16.09 6.24 -21.55
CA ILE A 20 -15.72 5.44 -20.37
C ILE A 20 -14.52 6.18 -19.77
N ALA A 21 -14.78 7.06 -18.82
CA ALA A 21 -13.73 7.56 -17.94
C ALA A 21 -13.23 6.34 -17.14
N ALA A 22 -12.08 5.80 -17.53
CA ALA A 22 -11.35 4.87 -16.68
C ALA A 22 -11.00 5.66 -15.40
N GLN A 23 -11.71 5.42 -14.33
CA GLN A 23 -11.30 5.84 -13.00
C GLN A 23 -9.99 5.10 -12.72
N ALA A 24 -8.87 5.81 -12.86
CA ALA A 24 -7.62 5.37 -12.27
C ALA A 24 -7.92 5.16 -10.78
N ALA A 25 -7.74 3.95 -10.29
CA ALA A 25 -7.87 3.66 -8.87
C ALA A 25 -6.85 4.55 -8.16
N GLU A 26 -7.33 5.57 -7.47
CA GLU A 26 -6.52 6.47 -6.68
C GLU A 26 -5.82 5.62 -5.63
N GLN A 27 -4.49 5.54 -5.70
CA GLN A 27 -3.73 4.80 -4.68
C GLN A 27 -4.06 5.44 -3.33
N PRO A 28 -4.36 4.64 -2.28
CA PRO A 28 -4.65 5.19 -0.98
C PRO A 28 -3.48 6.08 -0.55
N ALA A 29 -3.79 7.32 -0.19
CA ALA A 29 -2.77 8.28 0.21
C ALA A 29 -2.03 7.72 1.44
N ILE A 30 -0.70 7.63 1.34
CA ILE A 30 0.16 7.25 2.46
C ILE A 30 0.00 8.35 3.52
N ASP A 31 -0.28 7.98 4.77
CA ASP A 31 -0.38 8.97 5.84
C ASP A 31 0.95 9.72 6.01
N THR A 32 0.87 10.98 6.44
CA THR A 32 2.01 11.89 6.47
C THR A 32 3.14 11.41 7.38
N TYR A 33 2.82 10.74 8.48
CA TYR A 33 3.81 10.23 9.42
C TYR A 33 4.60 9.08 8.79
N THR A 34 3.91 8.05 8.30
CA THR A 34 4.52 6.91 7.61
C THR A 34 5.34 7.36 6.40
N TYR A 35 4.82 8.32 5.63
CA TYR A 35 5.56 8.88 4.49
C TYR A 35 6.87 9.53 4.93
N GLY A 36 6.85 10.30 6.02
CA GLY A 36 8.03 10.91 6.61
C GLY A 36 9.08 9.88 7.03
N GLU A 37 8.67 8.82 7.75
CA GLU A 37 9.57 7.73 8.14
C GLU A 37 10.21 7.03 6.94
N LEU A 38 9.42 6.75 5.88
CA LEU A 38 9.94 6.13 4.66
C LEU A 38 10.96 7.04 3.97
N VAL A 39 10.69 8.34 3.88
CA VAL A 39 11.65 9.31 3.30
C VAL A 39 12.95 9.36 4.10
N GLU A 40 12.89 9.27 5.44
CA GLU A 40 14.10 9.25 6.28
C GLU A 40 15.00 8.03 6.02
N THR A 41 14.44 6.91 5.55
CA THR A 41 15.25 5.73 5.19
C THR A 41 16.07 5.91 3.90
N ILE A 42 15.76 6.93 3.08
CA ILE A 42 16.45 7.18 1.80
C ILE A 42 17.76 7.89 2.05
N ALA A 43 18.86 7.15 2.19
CA ALA A 43 20.19 7.71 2.39
C ALA A 43 20.96 7.95 1.08
N ARG A 44 20.74 7.09 0.08
CA ARG A 44 21.43 7.09 -1.21
C ARG A 44 20.54 6.50 -2.30
N THR A 45 20.99 6.61 -3.56
CA THR A 45 20.39 5.88 -4.68
C THR A 45 20.80 4.41 -4.61
N ASP A 46 19.81 3.51 -4.69
CA ASP A 46 20.02 2.07 -4.62
C ASP A 46 18.91 1.34 -5.40
N ALA A 47 19.04 0.01 -5.54
CA ALA A 47 17.97 -0.83 -6.07
C ALA A 47 16.65 -0.63 -5.32
N PRO A 48 15.50 -0.93 -5.94
CA PRO A 48 14.22 -0.78 -5.28
C PRO A 48 14.17 -1.49 -3.93
N LEU A 49 13.78 -0.75 -2.87
CA LEU A 49 13.73 -1.24 -1.50
C LEU A 49 12.30 -1.56 -1.10
N ILE A 50 12.04 -2.80 -0.71
CA ILE A 50 10.77 -3.21 -0.12
C ILE A 50 10.84 -3.01 1.39
N THR A 51 9.95 -2.16 1.92
CA THR A 51 9.86 -1.85 3.36
C THR A 51 8.41 -2.01 3.81
N GLY A 52 8.12 -3.11 4.54
CA GLY A 52 6.75 -3.46 4.90
C GLY A 52 5.86 -3.56 3.66
N LYS A 53 4.79 -2.79 3.63
CA LYS A 53 3.85 -2.74 2.49
C LYS A 53 4.17 -1.66 1.45
N TYR A 54 5.38 -1.12 1.46
CA TYR A 54 5.81 -0.06 0.53
C TYR A 54 7.03 -0.47 -0.27
N ILE A 55 7.17 0.12 -1.45
CA ILE A 55 8.37 0.05 -2.28
C ILE A 55 8.90 1.46 -2.46
N ILE A 56 10.19 1.64 -2.24
CA ILE A 56 10.92 2.88 -2.46
C ILE A 56 11.80 2.70 -3.70
N PHE A 57 11.56 3.50 -4.71
CA PHE A 57 12.40 3.60 -5.90
C PHE A 57 13.27 4.84 -5.78
N THR A 58 14.51 4.74 -6.21
CA THR A 58 15.44 5.87 -6.24
C THR A 58 16.09 6.03 -7.60
N ALA A 59 16.50 7.25 -7.91
CA ALA A 59 17.24 7.53 -9.15
C ALA A 59 18.24 8.68 -8.91
N ALA A 60 19.26 8.75 -9.79
CA ALA A 60 20.30 9.75 -9.69
C ALA A 60 19.72 11.17 -9.79
N GLY A 61 20.10 12.02 -8.84
CA GLY A 61 19.67 13.42 -8.80
C GLY A 61 20.19 14.31 -9.93
N SER A 62 21.12 13.80 -10.75
CA SER A 62 21.59 14.46 -11.96
C SER A 62 20.54 14.49 -13.09
N ALA A 63 19.56 13.58 -13.07
CA ALA A 63 18.43 13.64 -13.99
C ALA A 63 17.55 14.85 -13.69
N ARG A 64 17.03 15.50 -14.75
CA ARG A 64 16.09 16.62 -14.61
C ARG A 64 14.73 16.12 -14.13
N HIS A 65 14.26 15.03 -14.74
CA HIS A 65 12.98 14.42 -14.46
C HIS A 65 13.10 12.89 -14.57
N VAL A 66 12.51 12.18 -13.62
CA VAL A 66 12.32 10.74 -13.67
C VAL A 66 10.86 10.45 -13.35
N GLY A 67 10.25 9.59 -14.14
CA GLY A 67 8.95 9.03 -13.89
C GLY A 67 9.02 7.51 -13.91
N ILE A 68 8.03 6.85 -13.32
CA ILE A 68 7.84 5.42 -13.34
C ILE A 68 6.46 5.08 -13.87
N ALA A 69 6.37 4.04 -14.68
CA ALA A 69 5.10 3.53 -15.19
C ALA A 69 5.06 2.01 -15.00
N PHE A 70 3.88 1.50 -14.67
CA PHE A 70 3.68 0.12 -14.25
C PHE A 70 2.88 -0.68 -15.27
N GLU A 71 3.23 -1.97 -15.43
CA GLU A 71 2.50 -2.90 -16.31
C GLU A 71 1.05 -3.08 -15.85
N HIS A 72 0.79 -3.19 -14.55
CA HIS A 72 -0.57 -3.37 -14.02
C HIS A 72 -1.48 -2.15 -14.25
N GLU A 73 -0.91 -1.00 -14.61
CA GLU A 73 -1.62 0.20 -15.08
C GLU A 73 -1.59 0.30 -16.62
N ASN A 74 -1.16 -0.73 -17.32
CA ASN A 74 -0.95 -0.75 -18.77
C ASN A 74 -0.06 0.40 -19.27
N PHE A 75 0.88 0.88 -18.44
CA PHE A 75 1.77 2.02 -18.69
C PHE A 75 1.06 3.32 -19.05
N GLN A 76 -0.23 3.45 -18.68
CA GLN A 76 -1.04 4.65 -19.00
C GLN A 76 -0.72 5.84 -18.10
N SER A 77 -0.22 5.59 -16.90
CA SER A 77 0.14 6.63 -15.93
C SER A 77 1.65 6.67 -15.75
N ILE A 78 2.22 7.87 -15.78
CA ILE A 78 3.63 8.11 -15.45
C ILE A 78 3.67 8.84 -14.12
N HIS A 79 4.11 8.16 -13.07
CA HIS A 79 4.23 8.72 -11.73
C HIS A 79 5.57 9.44 -11.59
N SER A 80 5.55 10.73 -11.28
CA SER A 80 6.75 11.55 -11.18
C SER A 80 7.51 11.31 -9.88
N PHE A 81 8.82 11.19 -9.97
CA PHE A 81 9.70 11.16 -8.82
C PHE A 81 9.79 12.54 -8.16
N GLN A 82 9.86 12.55 -6.85
CA GLN A 82 10.14 13.72 -6.04
C GLN A 82 11.63 13.87 -5.82
N ARG A 83 12.09 15.09 -5.52
CA ARG A 83 13.50 15.39 -5.28
C ARG A 83 13.77 15.59 -3.80
N LEU A 84 14.71 14.80 -3.27
CA LEU A 84 15.21 14.87 -1.91
C LEU A 84 16.63 15.43 -1.92
N TYR A 85 16.93 16.35 -1.02
CA TYR A 85 18.27 16.87 -0.81
C TYR A 85 18.80 16.31 0.51
N ARG A 86 19.95 15.65 0.44
CA ARG A 86 20.67 15.16 1.63
C ARG A 86 21.97 15.96 1.78
N SER A 87 22.25 16.43 3.01
CA SER A 87 23.53 17.01 3.36
C SER A 87 24.51 15.87 3.63
N ASP A 88 25.69 15.93 3.03
CA ASP A 88 26.79 15.04 3.38
C ASP A 88 27.62 15.76 4.43
N ASP A 89 27.67 15.21 5.66
CA ASP A 89 28.41 15.81 6.78
C ASP A 89 29.91 15.99 6.49
N SER A 90 30.44 15.32 5.46
CA SER A 90 31.86 15.35 5.09
C SER A 90 32.20 16.33 3.96
N THR A 91 31.19 16.83 3.23
CA THR A 91 31.39 17.78 2.13
C THR A 91 30.17 18.72 2.07
N GLU A 92 30.40 20.03 1.93
CA GLU A 92 29.32 21.04 1.77
C GLU A 92 28.44 20.82 0.52
N THR A 93 28.59 19.69 -0.15
CA THR A 93 27.91 19.37 -1.40
C THR A 93 26.57 18.69 -1.11
N LYS A 94 25.47 19.38 -1.37
CA LYS A 94 24.13 18.80 -1.32
C LYS A 94 23.98 17.77 -2.43
N LYS A 95 23.91 16.48 -2.09
CA LYS A 95 23.54 15.42 -3.03
C LYS A 95 22.03 15.41 -3.16
N SER A 96 21.51 15.42 -4.39
CA SER A 96 20.10 15.24 -4.64
C SER A 96 19.81 13.80 -5.08
N ILE A 97 18.70 13.25 -4.58
CA ILE A 97 18.17 11.92 -4.92
C ILE A 97 16.76 12.14 -5.47
N LEU A 98 16.43 11.49 -6.56
CA LEU A 98 15.05 11.40 -7.02
C LEU A 98 14.45 10.12 -6.47
N PHE A 99 13.21 10.16 -5.97
CA PHE A 99 12.57 9.01 -5.37
C PHE A 99 11.06 8.97 -5.64
N TYR A 100 10.51 7.77 -5.61
CA TYR A 100 9.08 7.50 -5.66
C TYR A 100 8.75 6.41 -4.65
N ILE A 101 7.67 6.57 -3.90
CA ILE A 101 7.19 5.59 -2.92
C ILE A 101 5.80 5.13 -3.37
N MET A 102 5.61 3.81 -3.48
CA MET A 102 4.31 3.23 -3.74
C MET A 102 3.91 2.25 -2.64
N GLN A 103 2.62 2.17 -2.37
CA GLN A 103 2.06 1.10 -1.57
C GLN A 103 1.89 -0.14 -2.46
N ILE A 104 2.31 -1.30 -1.96
CA ILE A 104 2.18 -2.58 -2.67
C ILE A 104 0.69 -2.95 -2.70
N PRO A 105 0.08 -3.17 -3.88
CA PRO A 105 -1.27 -3.71 -3.97
C PRO A 105 -1.38 -5.06 -3.27
N GLU A 106 -2.53 -5.30 -2.64
CA GLU A 106 -2.81 -6.60 -2.02
C GLU A 106 -2.65 -7.71 -3.07
N GLU A 107 -2.07 -8.84 -2.66
CA GLU A 107 -1.81 -10.02 -3.51
C GLU A 107 -0.74 -9.88 -4.61
N MET A 108 -0.15 -8.70 -4.82
CA MET A 108 0.90 -8.53 -5.79
C MET A 108 2.15 -9.35 -5.38
N ARG A 109 2.67 -10.15 -6.31
CA ARG A 109 3.85 -11.01 -6.10
C ARG A 109 5.03 -10.62 -6.97
N GLU A 110 4.75 -9.89 -8.03
CA GLU A 110 5.72 -9.41 -8.98
C GLU A 110 5.25 -8.05 -9.51
N LEU A 111 6.16 -7.10 -9.53
CA LEU A 111 5.93 -5.78 -10.09
C LEU A 111 6.80 -5.63 -11.32
N ARG A 112 6.19 -5.31 -12.47
CA ARG A 112 6.87 -4.98 -13.72
C ARG A 112 6.69 -3.52 -14.03
N TYR A 113 7.78 -2.85 -14.36
CA TYR A 113 7.76 -1.40 -14.56
C TYR A 113 8.84 -0.94 -15.53
N ARG A 114 8.71 0.30 -15.97
CA ARG A 114 9.74 1.03 -16.72
C ARG A 114 9.92 2.42 -16.12
N LEU A 115 11.10 2.97 -16.28
CA LEU A 115 11.38 4.36 -15.97
C LEU A 115 11.28 5.22 -17.24
N VAL A 116 10.94 6.50 -17.03
CA VAL A 116 11.02 7.56 -18.03
C VAL A 116 12.02 8.58 -17.53
N ILE A 117 13.25 8.48 -18.02
CA ILE A 117 14.36 9.34 -17.59
C ILE A 117 14.57 10.42 -18.63
N ASN A 118 14.34 11.68 -18.26
CA ASN A 118 14.43 12.84 -19.17
C ASN A 118 13.62 12.67 -20.48
N GLY A 119 12.48 11.98 -20.40
CA GLY A 119 11.59 11.71 -21.54
C GLY A 119 11.90 10.42 -22.31
N LEU A 120 12.94 9.67 -21.94
CA LEU A 120 13.32 8.42 -22.58
C LEU A 120 12.88 7.22 -21.74
N TRP A 121 12.16 6.28 -22.35
CA TRP A 121 11.76 5.03 -21.73
C TRP A 121 12.93 4.08 -21.58
N SER A 122 13.18 3.58 -20.38
CA SER A 122 14.24 2.61 -20.10
C SER A 122 13.82 1.62 -19.02
N THR A 123 14.54 0.53 -18.88
CA THR A 123 14.57 -0.26 -17.65
C THR A 123 15.26 0.55 -16.56
N ASP A 124 15.06 0.13 -15.31
CA ASP A 124 15.69 0.77 -14.14
C ASP A 124 17.17 0.40 -14.07
N PRO A 125 18.09 1.37 -14.21
CA PRO A 125 19.52 1.08 -14.16
C PRO A 125 20.03 0.56 -12.81
N LEU A 126 19.23 0.74 -11.75
CA LEU A 126 19.55 0.29 -10.38
C LEU A 126 18.98 -1.09 -10.05
N ASN A 127 18.08 -1.60 -10.90
CA ASN A 127 17.50 -2.93 -10.74
C ASN A 127 18.12 -3.91 -11.75
N PRO A 128 18.90 -4.92 -11.32
CA PRO A 128 19.50 -5.87 -12.22
C PRO A 128 18.51 -6.88 -12.82
N ASP A 129 17.32 -7.02 -12.22
CA ASP A 129 16.32 -7.97 -12.66
C ASP A 129 15.45 -7.37 -13.76
N GLU A 130 15.59 -7.90 -14.98
CA GLU A 130 14.78 -7.50 -16.13
C GLU A 130 14.30 -8.71 -16.94
N ILE A 131 13.18 -8.52 -17.63
CA ILE A 131 12.65 -9.49 -18.59
C ILE A 131 12.39 -8.80 -19.93
N PHE A 132 12.48 -9.55 -21.03
CA PHE A 132 12.05 -9.08 -22.32
C PHE A 132 10.60 -9.54 -22.59
N ASP A 133 9.71 -8.59 -22.79
CA ASP A 133 8.32 -8.87 -23.21
C ASP A 133 8.27 -8.96 -24.73
N TYR A 134 8.19 -10.18 -25.25
CA TYR A 134 8.10 -10.43 -26.69
C TYR A 134 6.82 -9.90 -27.33
N SER A 135 5.73 -9.78 -26.56
CA SER A 135 4.46 -9.28 -27.06
C SER A 135 4.49 -7.78 -27.29
N ALA A 136 5.15 -7.06 -26.43
CA ALA A 136 5.32 -5.61 -26.51
C ALA A 136 6.63 -5.19 -27.17
N GLY A 137 7.55 -6.13 -27.39
CA GLY A 137 8.87 -5.86 -28.00
C GLY A 137 9.76 -4.98 -27.13
N MET A 138 9.66 -5.07 -25.79
CA MET A 138 10.38 -4.19 -24.88
C MET A 138 10.91 -4.93 -23.65
N SER A 139 12.00 -4.43 -23.05
CA SER A 139 12.47 -4.87 -21.74
C SER A 139 11.74 -4.15 -20.61
N LEU A 140 11.44 -4.89 -19.56
CA LEU A 140 10.79 -4.44 -18.33
C LEU A 140 11.68 -4.75 -17.15
N SER A 141 11.80 -3.83 -16.20
CA SER A 141 12.38 -4.12 -14.90
C SER A 141 11.38 -4.92 -14.07
N VAL A 142 11.88 -5.91 -13.34
CA VAL A 142 11.07 -6.81 -12.53
C VAL A 142 11.48 -6.71 -11.07
N LEU A 143 10.51 -6.58 -10.18
CA LEU A 143 10.72 -6.67 -8.75
C LEU A 143 9.85 -7.79 -8.18
N LYS A 144 10.49 -8.84 -7.66
CA LYS A 144 9.78 -9.90 -6.95
C LYS A 144 9.41 -9.41 -5.57
N ILE A 145 8.12 -9.50 -5.24
CA ILE A 145 7.59 -9.09 -3.94
C ILE A 145 7.45 -10.35 -3.09
N PRO A 146 8.22 -10.46 -1.98
CA PRO A 146 8.09 -11.58 -1.08
C PRO A 146 6.65 -11.71 -0.58
N TYR A 147 6.15 -12.93 -0.50
CA TYR A 147 4.85 -13.18 0.10
C TYR A 147 4.89 -12.76 1.57
N GLN A 148 4.34 -11.60 1.87
CA GLN A 148 4.03 -11.24 3.24
C GLN A 148 2.66 -11.84 3.54
N LYS A 149 2.64 -12.96 4.25
CA LYS A 149 1.39 -13.48 4.79
C LYS A 149 0.85 -12.41 5.73
N GLU A 150 -0.22 -11.74 5.33
CA GLU A 150 -0.90 -10.80 6.22
C GLU A 150 -1.52 -11.59 7.37
N TYR A 151 -1.00 -11.36 8.55
CA TYR A 151 -1.60 -11.86 9.76
C TYR A 151 -2.57 -10.80 10.25
N LYS A 152 -3.85 -11.08 10.09
CA LYS A 152 -4.95 -10.19 10.52
C LYS A 152 -5.65 -10.81 11.72
N THR A 153 -6.18 -9.95 12.58
CA THR A 153 -7.18 -10.37 13.57
C THR A 153 -8.40 -10.90 12.82
N ALA A 154 -8.78 -12.14 13.09
CA ALA A 154 -9.89 -12.81 12.42
C ALA A 154 -10.46 -13.95 13.27
N VAL A 155 -11.71 -14.29 13.01
CA VAL A 155 -12.30 -15.55 13.49
C VAL A 155 -11.80 -16.69 12.60
N GLU A 156 -11.23 -17.71 13.19
CA GLU A 156 -10.71 -18.87 12.48
C GLU A 156 -11.79 -19.98 12.34
N ASN A 157 -11.57 -20.90 11.39
CA ASN A 157 -12.49 -22.01 11.11
C ASN A 157 -12.74 -22.94 12.30
N ASN A 158 -11.88 -22.88 13.32
CA ASN A 158 -12.01 -23.66 14.56
C ASN A 158 -12.86 -22.96 15.64
N GLY A 159 -13.51 -21.84 15.32
CA GLY A 159 -14.34 -21.05 16.22
C GLY A 159 -13.55 -20.21 17.24
N ARG A 160 -12.23 -20.11 17.11
CA ARG A 160 -11.40 -19.22 17.94
C ARG A 160 -11.12 -17.92 17.20
N THR A 161 -11.12 -16.82 17.95
CA THR A 161 -10.67 -15.53 17.41
C THR A 161 -9.18 -15.40 17.61
N ARG A 162 -8.44 -15.23 16.51
CA ARG A 162 -7.02 -14.89 16.55
C ARG A 162 -6.87 -13.37 16.54
N PHE A 163 -6.26 -12.84 17.59
CA PHE A 163 -5.83 -11.46 17.69
C PHE A 163 -4.37 -11.34 17.30
N VAL A 164 -4.05 -10.32 16.46
CA VAL A 164 -2.69 -10.12 15.93
C VAL A 164 -2.28 -8.68 16.15
N TYR A 165 -1.12 -8.48 16.76
CA TYR A 165 -0.45 -7.18 16.84
C TYR A 165 0.90 -7.26 16.14
N GLN A 166 1.25 -6.22 15.38
CA GLN A 166 2.55 -6.08 14.73
C GLN A 166 3.22 -4.78 15.23
N GLY A 167 4.48 -4.89 15.63
CA GLY A 167 5.22 -3.74 16.16
C GLY A 167 6.64 -4.10 16.55
N GLU A 168 7.23 -3.35 17.48
CA GLU A 168 8.59 -3.60 17.98
C GLU A 168 8.69 -4.95 18.69
N SER A 169 9.80 -5.66 18.46
CA SER A 169 10.10 -6.93 19.16
C SER A 169 10.43 -6.68 20.65
N GLY A 170 10.16 -7.70 21.48
CA GLY A 170 10.47 -7.70 22.92
C GLY A 170 9.55 -6.80 23.77
N LYS A 171 8.39 -6.40 23.27
CA LYS A 171 7.41 -5.61 24.01
C LYS A 171 6.35 -6.49 24.68
N ARG A 172 5.73 -5.98 25.72
CA ARG A 172 4.54 -6.60 26.31
C ARG A 172 3.30 -5.98 25.72
N ILE A 173 2.52 -6.80 25.04
CA ILE A 173 1.28 -6.39 24.40
C ILE A 173 0.12 -7.07 25.08
N TYR A 174 -0.82 -6.30 25.58
CA TYR A 174 -2.03 -6.80 26.23
C TYR A 174 -3.25 -6.55 25.37
N LEU A 175 -4.29 -7.36 25.57
CA LEU A 175 -5.58 -7.22 24.90
C LEU A 175 -6.66 -6.97 25.93
N ALA A 176 -7.46 -5.94 25.71
CA ALA A 176 -8.68 -5.73 26.48
C ALA A 176 -9.85 -5.36 25.54
N GLY A 177 -11.04 -5.66 25.99
CA GLY A 177 -12.26 -5.39 25.24
C GLY A 177 -13.51 -5.61 26.07
N THR A 178 -14.66 -5.53 25.42
CA THR A 178 -15.95 -5.77 26.07
C THR A 178 -16.10 -7.19 26.63
N PHE A 179 -15.34 -8.15 26.10
CA PHE A 179 -15.34 -9.54 26.55
C PHE A 179 -14.63 -9.76 27.90
N ASN A 180 -13.84 -8.81 28.39
CA ASN A 180 -13.16 -8.89 29.70
C ASN A 180 -13.31 -7.59 30.51
N ASN A 181 -14.39 -6.84 30.30
CA ASN A 181 -14.65 -5.56 30.95
C ASN A 181 -13.50 -4.54 30.84
N TRP A 182 -12.77 -4.58 29.74
CA TRP A 182 -11.63 -3.71 29.46
C TRP A 182 -10.48 -3.84 30.47
N ASP A 183 -10.31 -5.02 31.09
CA ASP A 183 -9.16 -5.31 31.96
C ASP A 183 -7.91 -5.57 31.10
N PRO A 184 -6.93 -4.65 31.06
CA PRO A 184 -5.75 -4.82 30.21
C PRO A 184 -4.72 -5.83 30.75
N PHE A 185 -4.92 -6.35 31.98
CA PHE A 185 -3.96 -7.28 32.60
C PHE A 185 -4.36 -8.75 32.46
N MET A 186 -5.58 -9.02 31.97
CA MET A 186 -6.08 -10.38 31.84
C MET A 186 -5.43 -11.17 30.71
N TYR A 187 -5.18 -10.52 29.57
CA TYR A 187 -4.72 -11.20 28.37
C TYR A 187 -3.43 -10.57 27.83
N ASN A 188 -2.36 -11.35 27.79
CA ASN A 188 -1.08 -10.97 27.18
C ASN A 188 -0.91 -11.73 25.86
N LEU A 189 -0.52 -11.04 24.79
CA LEU A 189 -0.17 -11.66 23.52
C LEU A 189 1.21 -12.29 23.60
N GLU A 190 1.38 -13.44 22.95
CA GLU A 190 2.66 -14.12 22.83
C GLU A 190 3.40 -13.63 21.57
N GLU A 191 4.67 -13.30 21.69
CA GLU A 191 5.51 -12.96 20.54
C GLU A 191 5.92 -14.25 19.80
N VAL A 192 5.20 -14.55 18.71
CA VAL A 192 5.40 -15.77 17.91
C VAL A 192 6.50 -15.64 16.87
N MET A 193 6.83 -14.41 16.49
CA MET A 193 7.99 -14.02 15.67
C MET A 193 8.42 -12.62 16.09
N PRO A 194 9.67 -12.19 15.82
CA PRO A 194 10.12 -10.85 16.16
C PRO A 194 9.14 -9.76 15.67
N GLY A 195 8.55 -9.04 16.64
CA GLY A 195 7.57 -7.99 16.39
C GLY A 195 6.15 -8.43 16.00
N ARG A 196 5.87 -9.75 15.93
CA ARG A 196 4.53 -10.27 15.72
C ARG A 196 4.03 -11.01 16.95
N TYR A 197 2.92 -10.55 17.49
CA TYR A 197 2.29 -11.05 18.69
C TYR A 197 0.91 -11.62 18.38
N GLU A 198 0.57 -12.76 18.94
CA GLU A 198 -0.70 -13.44 18.70
C GLU A 198 -1.34 -13.90 20.01
N LEU A 199 -2.67 -13.94 19.99
CA LEU A 199 -3.48 -14.53 21.08
C LEU A 199 -4.74 -15.14 20.48
N TYR A 200 -5.10 -16.32 20.95
CA TYR A 200 -6.29 -17.04 20.52
C TYR A 200 -7.30 -17.13 21.65
N LEU A 201 -8.47 -16.53 21.46
CA LEU A 201 -9.57 -16.57 22.43
C LEU A 201 -10.82 -17.23 21.85
N PRO A 202 -11.50 -18.10 22.60
CA PRO A 202 -12.83 -18.57 22.25
C PRO A 202 -13.85 -17.50 22.65
N LEU A 203 -14.23 -16.63 21.71
CA LEU A 203 -15.28 -15.64 21.94
C LEU A 203 -16.65 -16.22 21.56
N PRO A 204 -17.70 -16.00 22.35
CA PRO A 204 -19.06 -16.33 21.95
C PRO A 204 -19.53 -15.50 20.75
N ASN A 205 -20.55 -16.00 20.04
CA ASN A 205 -21.18 -15.26 18.96
C ASN A 205 -21.64 -13.89 19.43
N GLY A 206 -21.34 -12.87 18.62
CA GLY A 206 -21.67 -11.47 18.94
C GLY A 206 -20.65 -10.47 18.38
N VAL A 207 -20.89 -9.21 18.67
CA VAL A 207 -20.00 -8.10 18.28
C VAL A 207 -19.19 -7.68 19.50
N TRP A 208 -17.87 -7.67 19.34
CA TRP A 208 -16.93 -7.37 20.41
C TRP A 208 -16.07 -6.17 20.04
N TYR A 209 -15.91 -5.25 21.00
CA TYR A 209 -15.04 -4.09 20.89
C TYR A 209 -13.77 -4.34 21.67
N TYR A 210 -12.61 -4.02 21.09
CA TYR A 210 -11.32 -4.31 21.71
C TYR A 210 -10.25 -3.31 21.32
N ALA A 211 -9.14 -3.33 22.06
CA ALA A 211 -7.92 -2.61 21.73
C ALA A 211 -6.70 -3.34 22.33
N TYR A 212 -5.54 -3.05 21.78
CA TYR A 212 -4.28 -3.44 22.40
C TYR A 212 -3.80 -2.39 23.39
N PHE A 213 -2.98 -2.82 24.33
CA PHE A 213 -2.31 -1.94 25.28
C PHE A 213 -0.81 -2.22 25.27
N LYS A 214 -0.02 -1.17 25.02
CA LYS A 214 1.44 -1.18 25.03
C LYS A 214 1.91 -0.03 25.90
N ASP A 215 2.78 -0.31 26.87
CA ASP A 215 3.33 0.70 27.80
C ASP A 215 2.24 1.57 28.46
N GLY A 216 1.11 0.95 28.84
CA GLY A 216 -0.05 1.59 29.46
C GLY A 216 -0.91 2.44 28.51
N LYS A 217 -0.60 2.49 27.23
CA LYS A 217 -1.37 3.23 26.22
C LYS A 217 -2.26 2.29 25.41
N GLN A 218 -3.50 2.71 25.20
CA GLN A 218 -4.44 2.01 24.30
C GLN A 218 -4.05 2.28 22.84
N ILE A 219 -4.02 1.23 22.04
CA ILE A 219 -3.70 1.27 20.60
C ILE A 219 -4.79 0.49 19.86
N PRO A 220 -5.41 1.04 18.81
CA PRO A 220 -6.32 0.29 17.95
C PRO A 220 -5.57 -0.81 17.19
N ASP A 221 -6.30 -1.83 16.74
CA ASP A 221 -5.74 -2.88 15.91
C ASP A 221 -5.54 -2.36 14.47
N THR A 222 -4.31 -2.18 14.07
CA THR A 222 -3.97 -1.73 12.72
C THR A 222 -4.17 -2.80 11.64
N THR A 223 -4.37 -4.07 12.06
CA THR A 223 -4.65 -5.18 11.14
C THR A 223 -6.15 -5.33 10.84
N ASN A 224 -7.00 -4.63 11.61
CA ASN A 224 -8.45 -4.63 11.45
C ASN A 224 -8.93 -3.24 10.99
N ARG A 225 -9.69 -3.20 9.90
CA ARG A 225 -10.22 -1.94 9.34
C ARG A 225 -11.48 -1.44 10.04
N GLU A 226 -12.15 -2.27 10.82
CA GLU A 226 -13.39 -1.90 11.52
C GLU A 226 -13.07 -1.27 12.87
N HIS A 227 -13.44 0.01 12.99
CA HIS A 227 -13.20 0.80 14.19
C HIS A 227 -14.44 1.59 14.60
N VAL A 228 -14.57 1.85 15.89
CA VAL A 228 -15.58 2.73 16.47
C VAL A 228 -14.93 3.74 17.42
N TYR A 229 -15.49 4.92 17.49
CA TYR A 229 -15.12 5.90 18.49
C TYR A 229 -15.94 5.66 19.75
N MET A 230 -15.25 5.50 20.87
CA MET A 230 -15.88 5.34 22.18
C MET A 230 -16.32 6.70 22.73
N ALA A 231 -17.23 6.70 23.72
CA ALA A 231 -17.74 7.92 24.34
C ALA A 231 -16.64 8.79 25.01
N ASP A 232 -15.53 8.20 25.39
CA ASP A 232 -14.35 8.88 25.96
C ASP A 232 -13.36 9.39 24.90
N GLY A 233 -13.72 9.31 23.61
CA GLY A 233 -12.90 9.76 22.49
C GLY A 233 -11.80 8.78 22.04
N ARG A 234 -11.65 7.64 22.71
CA ARG A 234 -10.72 6.59 22.29
C ARG A 234 -11.29 5.77 21.14
N THR A 235 -10.41 5.18 20.34
CA THR A 235 -10.79 4.29 19.24
C THR A 235 -10.71 2.83 19.72
N ALA A 236 -11.74 2.05 19.42
CA ALA A 236 -11.75 0.60 19.59
C ALA A 236 -11.91 -0.10 18.24
N SER A 237 -11.27 -1.23 18.07
CA SER A 237 -11.47 -2.12 16.93
C SER A 237 -12.68 -3.02 17.16
N VAL A 238 -13.31 -3.47 16.09
CA VAL A 238 -14.54 -4.28 16.13
C VAL A 238 -14.28 -5.65 15.55
N ILE A 239 -14.80 -6.70 16.17
CA ILE A 239 -14.83 -8.04 15.60
C ILE A 239 -16.20 -8.69 15.81
N SER A 240 -16.73 -9.28 14.74
CA SER A 240 -17.99 -10.03 14.76
C SER A 240 -17.70 -11.52 14.71
N VAL A 241 -18.26 -12.29 15.64
CA VAL A 241 -18.18 -13.75 15.72
C VAL A 241 -19.57 -14.32 15.43
N GLU A 242 -19.68 -15.20 14.43
CA GLU A 242 -20.92 -15.83 13.96
C GLU A 242 -20.97 -17.32 14.34
#